data_587b8091aa19798dde18e3e61273df57
#
_entry.id   587b8091aa19798dde18e3e61273df57
#
_cell.length_a   1.000
_cell.length_b   1.000
_cell.length_c   1.000
_cell.angle_alpha   90.00
_cell.angle_beta   90.00
_cell.angle_gamma   90.00
#
_symmetry.space_group_name_H-M   'P 1'
#
loop_
_entity.id
_entity.type
_entity.pdbx_description
1 polymer ?
#
loop_
_entity_poly.entity_id
_entity_poly.type
_entity_poly.pdbx_seq_one_letter_code
_entity_poly.pdbx_strand_id
1 'polypeptide(L)'
;MSRSQTPTPTAKEALHLTLDMPFEDALPFVQLEHELADFETVKVTRVDQMVEGMLGHDDIGQTALLITCHPEVAYDALTIDPTLGGLLPCTTAVYEREGDDLVHVHHTSVTKAIRDLGCAPDGSEAEVEELVEETGQHMARVWKNIQQHADTATEV
;
A
#
# COMPACT_ATOMS: atom_id res chain seq x y z
N MET A 1 18.71 -13.56 21.05
CA MET A 1 18.31 -14.16 19.80
C MET A 1 18.50 -13.14 18.70
N SER A 2 19.42 -13.42 17.81
CA SER A 2 19.52 -12.55 16.66
C SER A 2 18.21 -12.65 15.92
N ARG A 3 17.50 -11.57 15.83
CA ARG A 3 16.42 -11.52 14.89
C ARG A 3 17.01 -11.80 13.53
N SER A 4 16.57 -12.89 12.94
CA SER A 4 16.74 -13.02 11.53
C SER A 4 16.31 -11.68 10.94
N GLN A 5 17.24 -11.00 10.36
CA GLN A 5 16.89 -9.81 9.62
C GLN A 5 15.89 -10.25 8.57
N THR A 6 14.62 -9.88 8.79
CA THR A 6 13.65 -9.96 7.72
C THR A 6 14.27 -9.21 6.56
N PRO A 7 14.48 -9.84 5.42
CA PRO A 7 15.06 -9.12 4.30
C PRO A 7 14.22 -7.88 4.07
N THR A 8 14.86 -6.73 4.14
CA THR A 8 14.19 -5.48 3.76
C THR A 8 13.68 -5.67 2.35
N PRO A 9 12.38 -5.55 2.10
CA PRO A 9 11.88 -5.68 0.75
C PRO A 9 12.65 -4.75 -0.16
N THR A 10 13.11 -5.24 -1.28
CA THR A 10 13.80 -4.38 -2.23
C THR A 10 12.84 -3.32 -2.72
N ALA A 11 13.33 -2.16 -3.07
CA ALA A 11 12.52 -1.08 -3.61
C ALA A 11 11.70 -1.49 -4.84
N LYS A 12 12.03 -2.64 -5.43
CA LYS A 12 11.29 -3.20 -6.56
C LYS A 12 10.05 -3.98 -6.15
N GLU A 13 9.99 -4.46 -4.90
CA GLU A 13 8.96 -5.38 -4.44
C GLU A 13 7.96 -4.71 -3.51
N ALA A 14 8.43 -3.82 -2.66
CA ALA A 14 7.58 -3.13 -1.72
C ALA A 14 8.10 -1.72 -1.44
N LEU A 15 7.18 -0.84 -1.07
CA LEU A 15 7.51 0.50 -0.61
C LEU A 15 7.21 0.57 0.87
N HIS A 16 8.15 1.08 1.65
CA HIS A 16 8.02 1.21 3.08
C HIS A 16 8.62 2.53 3.56
N LEU A 17 7.93 3.20 4.46
CA LEU A 17 8.46 4.37 5.15
C LEU A 17 7.87 4.47 6.54
N THR A 18 8.46 5.32 7.37
CA THR A 18 7.97 5.62 8.71
C THR A 18 7.65 7.10 8.84
N LEU A 19 6.64 7.40 9.66
CA LEU A 19 6.21 8.75 9.95
C LEU A 19 6.28 9.00 11.44
N ASP A 20 6.89 10.12 11.83
CA ASP A 20 6.95 10.56 13.21
C ASP A 20 5.77 11.48 13.50
N MET A 21 4.60 10.90 13.60
CA MET A 21 3.36 11.60 13.91
C MET A 21 2.36 10.61 14.52
N PRO A 22 1.33 11.09 15.24
CA PRO A 22 0.30 10.22 15.77
C PRO A 22 -0.44 9.46 14.67
N PHE A 23 -0.88 8.25 14.98
CA PHE A 23 -1.60 7.41 14.02
C PHE A 23 -2.85 8.10 13.46
N GLU A 24 -3.60 8.79 14.31
CA GLU A 24 -4.81 9.51 13.88
C GLU A 24 -4.53 10.65 12.90
N ASP A 25 -3.30 11.16 12.87
CA ASP A 25 -2.89 12.16 11.89
C ASP A 25 -2.27 11.51 10.65
N ALA A 26 -1.52 10.41 10.84
CA ALA A 26 -0.84 9.72 9.75
C ALA A 26 -1.81 9.13 8.74
N LEU A 27 -2.88 8.50 9.21
CA LEU A 27 -3.83 7.82 8.33
C LEU A 27 -4.50 8.77 7.33
N PRO A 28 -5.12 9.88 7.74
CA PRO A 28 -5.69 10.81 6.78
C PRO A 28 -4.64 11.50 5.91
N PHE A 29 -3.44 11.72 6.43
CA PHE A 29 -2.35 12.27 5.66
C PHE A 29 -1.96 11.36 4.50
N VAL A 30 -1.73 10.08 4.78
CA VAL A 30 -1.38 9.08 3.75
C VAL A 30 -2.51 8.94 2.73
N GLN A 31 -3.75 8.92 3.19
CA GLN A 31 -4.92 8.88 2.30
C GLN A 31 -4.93 10.06 1.33
N LEU A 32 -4.74 11.27 1.84
CA LEU A 32 -4.72 12.47 1.00
C LEU A 32 -3.62 12.40 -0.05
N GLU A 33 -2.44 11.92 0.31
CA GLU A 33 -1.33 11.81 -0.64
C GLU A 33 -1.62 10.82 -1.76
N HIS A 34 -2.37 9.75 -1.47
CA HIS A 34 -2.85 8.85 -2.52
C HIS A 34 -3.85 9.56 -3.43
N GLU A 35 -4.79 10.28 -2.85
CA GLU A 35 -5.82 10.99 -3.61
C GLU A 35 -5.22 12.08 -4.50
N LEU A 36 -4.19 12.78 -4.01
CA LEU A 36 -3.48 13.78 -4.80
C LEU A 36 -2.68 13.17 -5.98
N ALA A 37 -2.43 11.88 -5.93
CA ALA A 37 -1.80 11.14 -7.03
C ALA A 37 -2.82 10.36 -7.87
N ASP A 38 -4.08 10.79 -7.83
CA ASP A 38 -5.19 10.27 -8.64
C ASP A 38 -5.65 8.86 -8.26
N PHE A 39 -5.32 8.40 -7.06
CA PHE A 39 -5.90 7.18 -6.52
C PHE A 39 -7.25 7.49 -5.87
N GLU A 40 -8.24 6.68 -6.21
CA GLU A 40 -9.54 6.75 -5.55
C GLU A 40 -9.54 5.90 -4.29
N THR A 41 -10.02 6.44 -3.18
CA THR A 41 -10.18 5.66 -1.97
C THR A 41 -11.41 4.78 -2.08
N VAL A 42 -11.22 3.48 -2.04
CA VAL A 42 -12.32 2.52 -2.04
C VAL A 42 -12.86 2.35 -0.62
N LYS A 43 -11.97 2.16 0.34
CA LYS A 43 -12.32 1.98 1.74
C LYS A 43 -11.11 2.18 2.63
N VAL A 44 -11.37 2.66 3.85
CA VAL A 44 -10.38 2.64 4.94
C VAL A 44 -10.94 1.72 6.03
N THR A 45 -10.19 0.71 6.41
CA THR A 45 -10.63 -0.29 7.40
C THR A 45 -9.61 -0.40 8.53
N ARG A 46 -10.09 -0.29 9.76
CA ARG A 46 -9.29 -0.52 10.96
C ARG A 46 -9.35 -2.02 11.29
N VAL A 47 -8.33 -2.75 10.81
CA VAL A 47 -8.27 -4.22 10.98
C VAL A 47 -8.09 -4.60 12.44
N ASP A 48 -7.32 -3.82 13.20
CA ASP A 48 -7.16 -4.06 14.63
C ASP A 48 -8.50 -4.01 15.38
N GLN A 49 -9.35 -3.05 15.06
CA GLN A 49 -10.68 -2.95 15.68
C GLN A 49 -11.61 -4.08 15.23
N MET A 50 -11.50 -4.50 14.00
CA MET A 50 -12.27 -5.62 13.49
C MET A 50 -11.91 -6.92 14.20
N VAL A 51 -10.61 -7.17 14.36
CA VAL A 51 -10.12 -8.36 15.07
C VAL A 51 -10.55 -8.33 16.52
N GLU A 52 -10.45 -7.21 17.20
CA GLU A 52 -10.89 -7.05 18.58
C GLU A 52 -12.39 -7.30 18.71
N GLY A 53 -13.20 -6.72 17.83
CA GLY A 53 -14.65 -6.86 17.87
C GLY A 53 -15.14 -8.27 17.58
N MET A 54 -14.47 -8.99 16.69
CA MET A 54 -14.91 -10.33 16.27
C MET A 54 -14.27 -11.45 17.08
N LEU A 55 -13.05 -11.29 17.52
CA LEU A 55 -12.27 -12.34 18.18
C LEU A 55 -11.84 -12.01 19.60
N GLY A 56 -12.00 -10.76 20.03
CA GLY A 56 -11.61 -10.34 21.38
C GLY A 56 -10.11 -10.13 21.58
N HIS A 57 -9.30 -10.16 20.51
CA HIS A 57 -7.87 -9.90 20.59
C HIS A 57 -7.59 -8.41 20.50
N ASP A 58 -6.91 -7.86 21.49
CA ASP A 58 -6.56 -6.44 21.58
C ASP A 58 -5.04 -6.20 21.53
N ASP A 59 -4.27 -7.22 21.16
CA ASP A 59 -2.81 -7.19 21.14
C ASP A 59 -2.20 -6.79 19.79
N ILE A 60 -3.03 -6.43 18.85
CA ILE A 60 -2.58 -5.86 17.58
C ILE A 60 -2.53 -4.34 17.74
N GLY A 61 -1.41 -3.71 17.40
CA GLY A 61 -1.31 -2.27 17.36
C GLY A 61 -2.28 -1.65 16.36
N GLN A 62 -2.49 -0.35 16.44
CA GLN A 62 -3.37 0.34 15.51
C GLN A 62 -2.97 0.01 14.07
N THR A 63 -3.87 -0.54 13.30
CA THR A 63 -3.61 -1.00 11.95
C THR A 63 -4.79 -0.67 11.05
N ALA A 64 -4.53 0.13 10.03
CA ALA A 64 -5.51 0.46 9.02
C ALA A 64 -5.08 -0.07 7.66
N LEU A 65 -6.04 -0.52 6.88
CA LEU A 65 -5.85 -0.80 5.46
C LEU A 65 -6.47 0.34 4.68
N LEU A 66 -5.64 1.05 3.95
CA LEU A 66 -6.06 2.05 2.98
C LEU A 66 -6.19 1.36 1.64
N ILE A 67 -7.42 1.14 1.22
CA ILE A 67 -7.74 0.41 0.00
C ILE A 67 -8.03 1.44 -1.09
N THR A 68 -7.18 1.49 -2.09
CA THR A 68 -7.25 2.50 -3.15
C THR A 68 -7.22 1.83 -4.52
N CYS A 69 -7.69 2.55 -5.52
CA CYS A 69 -7.67 2.10 -6.89
C CYS A 69 -7.28 3.26 -7.80
N HIS A 70 -6.29 3.05 -8.64
CA HIS A 70 -5.98 4.00 -9.69
C HIS A 70 -6.78 3.61 -10.93
N PRO A 71 -7.66 4.48 -11.44
CA PRO A 71 -8.56 4.11 -12.53
C PRO A 71 -7.85 3.62 -13.80
N GLU A 72 -6.72 4.22 -14.16
CA GLU A 72 -5.94 3.80 -15.32
C GLU A 72 -5.38 2.39 -15.16
N VAL A 73 -4.84 2.10 -13.96
CA VAL A 73 -4.31 0.77 -13.66
C VAL A 73 -5.43 -0.27 -13.68
N ALA A 74 -6.56 0.04 -13.08
CA ALA A 74 -7.72 -0.85 -13.09
C ALA A 74 -8.22 -1.11 -14.51
N TYR A 75 -8.33 -0.07 -15.33
CA TYR A 75 -8.75 -0.21 -16.72
C TYR A 75 -7.80 -1.14 -17.50
N ASP A 76 -6.50 -0.91 -17.38
CA ASP A 76 -5.50 -1.68 -18.11
C ASP A 76 -5.47 -3.14 -17.64
N ALA A 77 -5.55 -3.38 -16.33
CA ALA A 77 -5.59 -4.74 -15.79
C ALA A 77 -6.81 -5.50 -16.27
N LEU A 78 -7.99 -4.90 -16.19
CA LEU A 78 -9.25 -5.54 -16.61
C LEU A 78 -9.33 -5.73 -18.12
N THR A 79 -8.61 -4.91 -18.89
CA THR A 79 -8.51 -5.06 -20.34
C THR A 79 -7.62 -6.26 -20.70
N ILE A 80 -6.59 -6.54 -19.89
CA ILE A 80 -5.78 -7.75 -20.06
C ILE A 80 -6.65 -9.00 -19.83
N ASP A 81 -7.34 -9.04 -18.68
CA ASP A 81 -8.25 -10.12 -18.34
C ASP A 81 -9.14 -9.73 -17.17
N PRO A 82 -10.48 -9.90 -17.28
CA PRO A 82 -11.40 -9.55 -16.19
C PRO A 82 -11.14 -10.30 -14.89
N THR A 83 -10.51 -11.48 -14.93
CA THR A 83 -10.21 -12.27 -13.74
C THR A 83 -9.20 -11.57 -12.84
N LEU A 84 -8.37 -10.66 -13.38
CA LEU A 84 -7.43 -9.88 -12.59
C LEU A 84 -8.13 -8.94 -11.61
N GLY A 85 -9.42 -8.70 -11.78
CA GLY A 85 -10.24 -7.96 -10.81
C GLY A 85 -10.22 -8.58 -9.42
N GLY A 86 -9.96 -9.89 -9.32
CA GLY A 86 -9.83 -10.58 -8.03
C GLY A 86 -8.61 -10.14 -7.22
N LEU A 87 -7.64 -9.50 -7.85
CA LEU A 87 -6.44 -8.99 -7.20
C LEU A 87 -6.48 -7.48 -6.99
N LEU A 88 -7.52 -6.83 -7.47
CA LEU A 88 -7.74 -5.40 -7.24
C LEU A 88 -8.69 -5.22 -6.05
N PRO A 89 -8.67 -4.09 -5.38
CA PRO A 89 -7.80 -2.93 -5.51
C PRO A 89 -6.47 -3.08 -4.76
N CYS A 90 -5.64 -2.03 -4.81
CA CYS A 90 -4.36 -2.00 -4.10
C CYS A 90 -4.55 -1.62 -2.65
N THR A 91 -3.71 -2.16 -1.77
CA THR A 91 -3.78 -1.87 -0.34
C THR A 91 -2.47 -1.28 0.15
N THR A 92 -2.57 -0.19 0.90
CA THR A 92 -1.46 0.36 1.67
C THR A 92 -1.79 0.16 3.14
N ALA A 93 -0.91 -0.50 3.88
CA ALA A 93 -1.05 -0.69 5.30
C ALA A 93 -0.44 0.49 6.05
N VAL A 94 -1.18 1.04 7.01
CA VAL A 94 -0.71 2.08 7.93
C VAL A 94 -0.83 1.52 9.32
N TYR A 95 0.29 1.37 10.03
CA TYR A 95 0.26 0.65 11.30
C TYR A 95 1.31 1.11 12.28
N GLU A 96 1.05 0.81 13.54
CA GLU A 96 2.00 0.97 14.64
C GLU A 96 2.38 -0.41 15.15
N ARG A 97 3.60 -0.53 15.69
CA ARG A 97 4.03 -1.71 16.43
C ARG A 97 4.12 -1.38 17.90
N GLU A 98 3.82 -2.35 18.74
CA GLU A 98 4.00 -2.20 20.18
C GLU A 98 5.44 -1.83 20.51
N GLY A 99 5.62 -0.76 21.30
CA GLY A 99 6.95 -0.27 21.66
C GLY A 99 7.63 0.60 20.61
N ASP A 100 6.94 0.93 19.52
CA ASP A 100 7.46 1.77 18.45
C ASP A 100 6.68 3.08 18.43
N ASP A 101 7.39 4.21 18.47
CA ASP A 101 6.77 5.53 18.43
C ASP A 101 6.47 6.00 17.01
N LEU A 102 6.80 5.19 16.01
CA LEU A 102 6.63 5.55 14.61
C LEU A 102 5.43 4.87 14.00
N VAL A 103 4.82 5.54 13.04
CA VAL A 103 3.78 4.95 12.20
C VAL A 103 4.45 4.43 10.93
N HIS A 104 4.16 3.19 10.59
CA HIS A 104 4.69 2.55 9.40
C HIS A 104 3.68 2.64 8.26
N VAL A 105 4.17 2.90 7.06
CA VAL A 105 3.38 2.91 5.84
C VAL A 105 4.01 1.92 4.87
N HIS A 106 3.25 0.93 4.46
CA HIS A 106 3.77 -0.16 3.64
C HIS A 106 2.83 -0.49 2.49
N HIS A 107 3.39 -0.57 1.29
CA HIS A 107 2.65 -0.94 0.10
C HIS A 107 3.37 -2.04 -0.65
N THR A 108 2.65 -3.12 -0.95
CA THR A 108 3.14 -4.21 -1.79
C THR A 108 2.42 -4.16 -3.13
N SER A 109 3.18 -4.20 -4.20
CA SER A 109 2.63 -4.07 -5.55
C SER A 109 1.79 -5.27 -5.95
N VAL A 110 0.50 -5.04 -6.19
CA VAL A 110 -0.43 -6.03 -6.71
C VAL A 110 -0.06 -6.42 -8.14
N THR A 111 0.36 -5.45 -8.95
CA THR A 111 0.70 -5.74 -10.36
C THR A 111 1.95 -6.59 -10.48
N LYS A 112 2.93 -6.42 -9.60
CA LYS A 112 4.08 -7.33 -9.52
C LYS A 112 3.64 -8.74 -9.08
N ALA A 113 2.68 -8.82 -8.17
CA ALA A 113 2.12 -10.11 -7.77
C ALA A 113 1.41 -10.79 -8.94
N ILE A 114 0.67 -10.06 -9.75
CA ILE A 114 0.05 -10.58 -10.97
C ILE A 114 1.11 -11.22 -11.87
N ARG A 115 2.20 -10.52 -12.11
CA ARG A 115 3.30 -11.01 -12.92
C ARG A 115 3.95 -12.25 -12.32
N ASP A 116 4.32 -12.16 -11.04
CA ASP A 116 5.17 -13.17 -10.39
C ASP A 116 4.40 -14.44 -10.05
N LEU A 117 3.10 -14.35 -9.82
CA LEU A 117 2.24 -15.51 -9.56
C LEU A 117 1.67 -16.13 -10.84
N GLY A 118 1.91 -15.52 -11.99
CA GLY A 118 1.42 -16.04 -13.26
C GLY A 118 -0.10 -15.99 -13.38
N CYS A 119 -0.73 -14.97 -12.82
CA CYS A 119 -2.20 -14.84 -12.82
C CYS A 119 -2.77 -14.37 -14.15
N ALA A 120 -1.95 -13.77 -15.00
CA ALA A 120 -2.39 -13.26 -16.29
C ALA A 120 -2.37 -14.36 -17.35
N PRO A 121 -3.18 -14.24 -18.40
CA PRO A 121 -3.20 -15.23 -19.48
C PRO A 121 -1.85 -15.34 -20.20
N ASP A 122 -1.56 -16.53 -20.72
CA ASP A 122 -0.38 -16.73 -21.55
C ASP A 122 -0.43 -15.80 -22.75
N GLY A 123 0.72 -15.22 -23.09
CA GLY A 123 0.84 -14.28 -24.19
C GLY A 123 0.61 -12.81 -23.81
N SER A 124 0.30 -12.52 -22.55
CA SER A 124 0.08 -11.15 -22.06
C SER A 124 1.27 -10.57 -21.30
N GLU A 125 2.44 -11.19 -21.39
CA GLU A 125 3.62 -10.81 -20.60
C GLU A 125 4.04 -9.35 -20.84
N ALA A 126 3.98 -8.89 -22.07
CA ALA A 126 4.35 -7.51 -22.40
C ALA A 126 3.39 -6.50 -21.77
N GLU A 127 2.10 -6.77 -21.82
CA GLU A 127 1.07 -5.92 -21.22
C GLU A 127 1.18 -5.90 -19.70
N VAL A 128 1.50 -7.02 -19.09
CA VAL A 128 1.72 -7.12 -17.63
C VAL A 128 2.93 -6.30 -17.22
N GLU A 129 4.03 -6.35 -17.99
CA GLU A 129 5.21 -5.53 -17.69
C GLU A 129 4.92 -4.04 -17.78
N GLU A 130 4.14 -3.62 -18.76
CA GLU A 130 3.68 -2.22 -18.87
C GLU A 130 2.83 -1.83 -17.68
N LEU A 131 1.95 -2.73 -17.24
CA LEU A 131 1.09 -2.50 -16.07
C LEU A 131 1.92 -2.35 -14.80
N VAL A 132 2.95 -3.19 -14.61
CA VAL A 132 3.86 -3.11 -13.47
C VAL A 132 4.59 -1.77 -13.47
N GLU A 133 5.10 -1.35 -14.61
CA GLU A 133 5.81 -0.07 -14.73
C GLU A 133 4.89 1.11 -14.45
N GLU A 134 3.70 1.13 -15.02
CA GLU A 134 2.71 2.18 -14.82
C GLU A 134 2.33 2.31 -13.33
N THR A 135 2.01 1.18 -12.70
CA THR A 135 1.66 1.16 -11.28
C THR A 135 2.82 1.67 -10.43
N GLY A 136 4.05 1.26 -10.77
CA GLY A 136 5.25 1.70 -10.09
C GLY A 136 5.45 3.22 -10.17
N GLN A 137 5.16 3.81 -11.32
CA GLN A 137 5.25 5.26 -11.50
C GLN A 137 4.22 6.01 -10.65
N HIS A 138 2.99 5.54 -10.62
CA HIS A 138 1.94 6.15 -9.80
C HIS A 138 2.25 6.05 -8.31
N MET A 139 2.72 4.89 -7.86
CA MET A 139 3.09 4.70 -6.45
C MET A 139 4.34 5.48 -6.06
N ALA A 140 5.31 5.60 -6.95
CA ALA A 140 6.48 6.43 -6.70
C ALA A 140 6.10 7.90 -6.47
N ARG A 141 5.10 8.39 -7.17
CA ARG A 141 4.57 9.74 -6.97
C ARG A 141 3.95 9.89 -5.59
N VAL A 142 3.17 8.90 -5.13
CA VAL A 142 2.60 8.91 -3.79
C VAL A 142 3.71 8.96 -2.74
N TRP A 143 4.71 8.08 -2.86
CA TRP A 143 5.82 7.99 -1.90
C TRP A 143 6.63 9.26 -1.84
N LYS A 144 6.94 9.84 -2.98
CA LYS A 144 7.64 11.11 -3.05
C LYS A 144 6.85 12.22 -2.36
N ASN A 145 5.55 12.28 -2.59
CA ASN A 145 4.69 13.28 -1.96
C ASN A 145 4.65 13.11 -0.44
N ILE A 146 4.52 11.89 0.04
CA ILE A 146 4.52 11.61 1.49
C ILE A 146 5.85 12.08 2.10
N GLN A 147 6.97 11.73 1.50
CA GLN A 147 8.29 12.12 2.01
C GLN A 147 8.46 13.63 2.03
N GLN A 148 8.06 14.31 0.97
CA GLN A 148 8.15 15.77 0.86
C GLN A 148 7.30 16.49 1.90
N HIS A 149 6.07 16.07 2.06
CA HIS A 149 5.12 16.75 2.96
C HIS A 149 5.37 16.38 4.42
N ALA A 150 5.82 15.16 4.70
CA ALA A 150 6.20 14.77 6.05
C ALA A 150 7.40 15.59 6.55
N ASP A 151 8.43 15.75 5.71
CA ASP A 151 9.60 16.57 6.06
C ASP A 151 9.20 18.03 6.31
N THR A 152 8.31 18.57 5.50
CA THR A 152 7.80 19.91 5.68
C THR A 152 6.98 20.05 6.98
N ALA A 153 6.19 19.02 7.31
CA ALA A 153 5.37 19.01 8.52
C ALA A 153 6.24 18.88 9.78
N THR A 154 7.35 18.19 9.73
CA THR A 154 8.26 18.05 10.87
C THR A 154 9.13 19.28 11.11
N GLU A 155 9.28 20.15 10.14
CA GLU A 155 10.03 21.40 10.27
C GLU A 155 9.23 22.54 10.87
N VAL A 156 7.92 22.35 11.06
CA VAL A 156 7.05 23.33 11.68
C VAL A 156 6.90 22.99 13.17
#